data_1401dffd2eee2c16e8e59b0e8d9de68a
#
_entry.id   1401dffd2eee2c16e8e59b0e8d9de68a
#
_cell.length_a   1.000
_cell.length_b   1.000
_cell.length_c   1.000
_cell.angle_alpha   90.00
_cell.angle_beta   90.00
_cell.angle_gamma   90.00
#
_symmetry.space_group_name_H-M   'P 1'
#
loop_
_entity.id
_entity.type
_entity.pdbx_description
1 polymer ?
#
loop_
_entity_poly.entity_id
_entity_poly.type
_entity_poly.pdbx_seq_one_letter_code
_entity_poly.pdbx_strand_id
1 'polypeptide(L)'
;SLFLVVLTFSCSPMTNSDRYSLERTDEVLSFPVIEEVRAPQITVFLFKEKGENYLSFQNLPKSEILIYSMKSQSLVKRLCLNTEGDNSVLGGFGGYYIADMEHIYIPSMYVSKIFVVDTAGVVKRKIDYSTTKDGQQLKPFMPSDKSQIVFIGDDLYIPQTVNLRLGDKAIERSPIKVVLDTIENTSEALPMRFPPLINYKDFGTVGAFGAEYSFCYDGNRFIYSFDADEDLYLTTSAHEKVEKKKAKS
;
A
#
# COMPACT_ATOMS: atom_id res chain seq x y z
N SER A 1 -6.10 -68.42 22.93
CA SER A 1 -6.94 -67.27 22.56
C SER A 1 -6.11 -66.02 22.45
N LEU A 2 -5.89 -65.54 21.21
CA LEU A 2 -5.13 -64.37 20.90
C LEU A 2 -6.10 -63.18 20.78
N PHE A 3 -6.00 -62.23 21.70
CA PHE A 3 -6.81 -61.00 21.62
C PHE A 3 -6.09 -59.97 20.75
N LEU A 4 -6.59 -59.71 19.56
CA LEU A 4 -6.12 -58.69 18.66
C LEU A 4 -6.78 -57.32 19.05
N VAL A 5 -6.03 -56.44 19.69
CA VAL A 5 -6.48 -55.09 19.98
C VAL A 5 -6.22 -54.22 18.74
N VAL A 6 -7.28 -53.90 18.00
CA VAL A 6 -7.24 -52.96 16.89
C VAL A 6 -7.40 -51.54 17.47
N LEU A 7 -6.28 -50.82 17.57
CA LEU A 7 -6.28 -49.40 17.86
C LEU A 7 -6.71 -48.63 16.60
N THR A 8 -7.97 -48.27 16.52
CA THR A 8 -8.47 -47.32 15.53
C THR A 8 -8.02 -45.90 15.93
N PHE A 9 -6.98 -45.40 15.28
CA PHE A 9 -6.67 -43.97 15.32
C PHE A 9 -7.78 -43.23 14.59
N SER A 10 -8.72 -42.71 15.35
CA SER A 10 -9.67 -41.72 14.85
C SER A 10 -8.90 -40.43 14.57
N CYS A 11 -8.59 -40.16 13.31
CA CYS A 11 -8.27 -38.82 12.88
C CYS A 11 -9.51 -37.98 13.09
N SER A 12 -9.57 -37.25 14.19
CA SER A 12 -10.54 -36.17 14.34
C SER A 12 -10.34 -35.19 13.21
N PRO A 13 -11.36 -34.88 12.42
CA PRO A 13 -11.24 -33.80 11.44
C PRO A 13 -10.91 -32.53 12.21
N MET A 14 -9.84 -31.85 11.81
CA MET A 14 -9.48 -30.55 12.37
C MET A 14 -10.70 -29.64 12.26
N THR A 15 -11.22 -29.29 13.42
CA THR A 15 -12.33 -28.41 13.62
C THR A 15 -12.05 -27.02 13.01
N ASN A 16 -13.05 -26.56 12.28
CA ASN A 16 -13.36 -25.15 11.97
C ASN A 16 -12.15 -24.22 11.71
N SER A 17 -11.63 -24.27 10.50
CA SER A 17 -11.19 -23.02 9.91
C SER A 17 -12.45 -22.15 9.77
N ASP A 18 -12.53 -21.04 10.47
CA ASP A 18 -13.55 -20.04 10.25
C ASP A 18 -13.56 -19.73 8.76
N ARG A 19 -14.57 -20.25 8.07
CA ARG A 19 -14.75 -19.97 6.65
C ARG A 19 -15.47 -18.64 6.58
N TYR A 20 -14.73 -17.60 6.30
CA TYR A 20 -15.32 -16.33 5.93
C TYR A 20 -15.90 -16.46 4.52
N SER A 21 -17.18 -16.17 4.36
CA SER A 21 -17.82 -16.00 3.06
C SER A 21 -18.03 -14.52 2.78
N LEU A 22 -17.70 -14.10 1.57
CA LEU A 22 -18.10 -12.78 1.08
C LEU A 22 -19.47 -12.91 0.45
N GLU A 23 -20.44 -12.21 1.00
CA GLU A 23 -21.79 -12.14 0.45
C GLU A 23 -22.01 -10.74 -0.15
N ARG A 24 -22.56 -10.74 -1.37
CA ARG A 24 -22.98 -9.47 -1.97
C ARG A 24 -24.24 -9.01 -1.26
N THR A 25 -24.21 -7.80 -0.72
CA THR A 25 -25.39 -7.14 -0.19
C THR A 25 -26.10 -6.35 -1.29
N ASP A 26 -27.40 -6.08 -1.13
CA ASP A 26 -28.16 -5.20 -2.02
C ASP A 26 -27.99 -3.71 -1.63
N GLU A 27 -27.16 -3.42 -0.63
CA GLU A 27 -26.88 -2.06 -0.21
C GLU A 27 -26.00 -1.36 -1.25
N VAL A 28 -26.51 -0.25 -1.77
CA VAL A 28 -25.81 0.60 -2.74
C VAL A 28 -25.55 1.95 -2.11
N LEU A 29 -24.27 2.31 -2.02
CA LEU A 29 -23.85 3.65 -1.63
C LEU A 29 -23.71 4.52 -2.87
N SER A 30 -24.38 5.68 -2.89
CA SER A 30 -24.36 6.62 -4.00
C SER A 30 -23.73 7.93 -3.55
N PHE A 31 -22.70 8.37 -4.25
CA PHE A 31 -22.03 9.63 -3.97
C PHE A 31 -22.22 10.60 -5.13
N PRO A 32 -22.55 11.88 -4.87
CA PRO A 32 -22.67 12.86 -5.93
C PRO A 32 -21.31 13.10 -6.59
N VAL A 33 -21.25 12.87 -7.89
CA VAL A 33 -20.05 13.17 -8.69
C VAL A 33 -20.07 14.64 -9.07
N ILE A 34 -18.96 15.34 -8.83
CA ILE A 34 -18.81 16.70 -9.32
C ILE A 34 -18.58 16.63 -10.84
N GLU A 35 -19.19 17.50 -11.62
CA GLU A 35 -19.17 17.50 -13.11
C GLU A 35 -17.78 17.39 -13.73
N GLU A 36 -16.75 17.72 -12.99
CA GLU A 36 -15.37 17.81 -13.46
C GLU A 36 -14.49 16.58 -13.14
N VAL A 37 -15.06 15.56 -12.50
CA VAL A 37 -14.32 14.31 -12.21
C VAL A 37 -14.35 13.40 -13.43
N ARG A 38 -13.18 13.14 -14.00
CA ARG A 38 -13.04 12.16 -15.08
C ARG A 38 -12.72 10.78 -14.52
N ALA A 39 -13.63 9.81 -14.67
CA ALA A 39 -13.30 8.41 -14.55
C ALA A 39 -12.41 7.99 -15.76
N PRO A 40 -11.42 7.09 -15.67
CA PRO A 40 -11.45 5.85 -14.89
C PRO A 40 -10.28 5.64 -13.91
N GLN A 41 -9.52 6.65 -13.54
CA GLN A 41 -8.35 6.47 -12.66
C GLN A 41 -8.64 6.98 -11.25
N ILE A 42 -9.67 6.44 -10.64
CA ILE A 42 -10.05 6.86 -9.30
C ILE A 42 -9.36 5.93 -8.32
N THR A 43 -8.27 6.40 -7.72
CA THR A 43 -7.76 5.80 -6.51
C THR A 43 -8.74 6.13 -5.39
N VAL A 44 -9.35 5.10 -4.82
CA VAL A 44 -10.36 5.21 -3.77
C VAL A 44 -9.74 4.75 -2.47
N PHE A 45 -9.77 5.60 -1.44
CA PHE A 45 -9.31 5.24 -0.10
C PHE A 45 -10.44 5.40 0.91
N LEU A 46 -10.54 4.39 1.78
CA LEU A 46 -11.39 4.43 2.96
C LEU A 46 -10.53 4.77 4.16
N PHE A 47 -10.98 5.72 4.97
CA PHE A 47 -10.34 6.03 6.24
C PHE A 47 -11.38 6.35 7.31
N LYS A 48 -10.95 6.32 8.57
CA LYS A 48 -11.81 6.59 9.71
C LYS A 48 -11.22 7.72 10.54
N GLU A 49 -12.06 8.69 10.90
CA GLU A 49 -11.70 9.77 11.81
C GLU A 49 -12.83 10.05 12.78
N LYS A 50 -12.51 10.22 14.06
CA LYS A 50 -13.49 10.52 15.14
C LYS A 50 -14.70 9.59 15.15
N GLY A 51 -14.47 8.31 14.79
CA GLY A 51 -15.51 7.29 14.75
C GLY A 51 -16.35 7.24 13.48
N GLU A 52 -16.22 8.19 12.55
CA GLU A 52 -16.90 8.22 11.27
C GLU A 52 -16.05 7.67 10.13
N ASN A 53 -16.69 7.03 9.16
CA ASN A 53 -16.03 6.50 7.97
C ASN A 53 -16.15 7.49 6.82
N TYR A 54 -15.04 7.66 6.10
CA TYR A 54 -14.94 8.54 4.95
C TYR A 54 -14.42 7.78 3.73
N LEU A 55 -14.88 8.20 2.57
CA LEU A 55 -14.40 7.77 1.28
C LEU A 55 -13.70 8.93 0.61
N SER A 56 -12.51 8.72 0.05
CA SER A 56 -11.80 9.76 -0.69
C SER A 56 -11.48 9.33 -2.11
N PHE A 57 -11.49 10.29 -3.02
CA PHE A 57 -11.16 10.11 -4.43
C PHE A 57 -10.11 11.12 -4.85
N GLN A 58 -9.23 10.69 -5.75
CA GLN A 58 -8.30 11.57 -6.42
C GLN A 58 -8.90 12.12 -7.71
N ASN A 59 -8.88 13.43 -7.88
CA ASN A 59 -9.18 14.10 -9.12
C ASN A 59 -7.89 14.64 -9.75
N LEU A 60 -7.17 13.76 -10.47
CA LEU A 60 -5.87 14.05 -11.05
C LEU A 60 -5.84 15.31 -11.93
N PRO A 61 -6.79 15.51 -12.89
CA PRO A 61 -6.75 16.66 -13.78
C PRO A 61 -6.76 18.02 -13.08
N LYS A 62 -7.29 18.06 -11.86
CA LYS A 62 -7.41 19.30 -11.06
C LYS A 62 -6.48 19.34 -9.85
N SER A 63 -5.65 18.32 -9.66
CA SER A 63 -4.80 18.17 -8.45
C SER A 63 -5.62 18.29 -7.17
N GLU A 64 -6.72 17.54 -7.09
CA GLU A 64 -7.67 17.59 -5.98
C GLU A 64 -7.85 16.22 -5.32
N ILE A 65 -8.17 16.24 -4.02
CA ILE A 65 -8.70 15.11 -3.28
C ILE A 65 -10.10 15.46 -2.79
N LEU A 66 -11.06 14.62 -3.12
CA LEU A 66 -12.45 14.75 -2.73
C LEU A 66 -12.74 13.80 -1.59
N ILE A 67 -13.29 14.29 -0.49
CA ILE A 67 -13.58 13.50 0.71
C ILE A 67 -15.08 13.50 0.95
N TYR A 68 -15.66 12.32 1.03
CA TYR A 68 -17.09 12.10 1.23
C TYR A 68 -17.33 11.41 2.57
N SER A 69 -18.38 11.81 3.27
CA SER A 69 -18.88 11.07 4.42
C SER A 69 -19.65 9.83 3.94
N MET A 70 -19.29 8.67 4.45
CA MET A 70 -20.03 7.43 4.16
C MET A 70 -21.44 7.47 4.74
N LYS A 71 -21.63 8.14 5.87
CA LYS A 71 -22.92 8.25 6.57
C LYS A 71 -23.92 9.13 5.82
N SER A 72 -23.48 10.33 5.41
CA SER A 72 -24.37 11.27 4.71
C SER A 72 -24.32 11.10 3.19
N GLN A 73 -23.42 10.28 2.66
CA GLN A 73 -23.17 10.08 1.23
C GLN A 73 -22.98 11.41 0.48
N SER A 74 -22.35 12.39 1.12
CA SER A 74 -22.16 13.73 0.57
C SER A 74 -20.70 14.15 0.65
N LEU A 75 -20.31 15.04 -0.27
CA LEU A 75 -18.99 15.67 -0.26
C LEU A 75 -18.87 16.56 0.98
N VAL A 76 -17.87 16.27 1.83
CA VAL A 76 -17.59 17.04 3.04
C VAL A 76 -16.38 17.93 2.89
N LYS A 77 -15.45 17.56 1.99
CA LYS A 77 -14.25 18.34 1.75
C LYS A 77 -13.75 18.19 0.32
N ARG A 78 -13.30 19.31 -0.23
CA ARG A 78 -12.56 19.41 -1.49
C ARG A 78 -11.19 20.00 -1.16
N LEU A 79 -10.16 19.18 -1.23
CA LEU A 79 -8.79 19.59 -1.01
C LEU A 79 -8.14 19.89 -2.35
N CYS A 80 -7.83 21.15 -2.60
CA CYS A 80 -7.09 21.59 -3.78
C CYS A 80 -5.59 21.70 -3.43
N LEU A 81 -4.75 21.04 -4.22
CA LEU A 81 -3.31 21.06 -4.03
C LEU A 81 -2.68 22.09 -4.96
N ASN A 82 -1.83 22.95 -4.39
CA ASN A 82 -1.02 23.85 -5.19
C ASN A 82 0.12 23.07 -5.87
N THR A 83 0.30 23.29 -7.16
CA THR A 83 1.39 22.68 -7.95
C THR A 83 2.57 23.63 -8.12
N GLU A 84 2.41 24.91 -7.77
CA GLU A 84 3.44 25.95 -7.90
C GLU A 84 3.53 26.80 -6.62
N GLY A 85 4.68 27.43 -6.42
CA GLY A 85 4.96 28.28 -5.27
C GLY A 85 5.46 27.53 -4.03
N ASP A 86 5.70 28.26 -2.94
CA ASP A 86 6.32 27.74 -1.72
C ASP A 86 5.47 26.69 -1.00
N ASN A 87 4.14 26.81 -1.13
CA ASN A 87 3.17 25.86 -0.58
C ASN A 87 2.74 24.81 -1.61
N SER A 88 3.61 24.44 -2.53
CA SER A 88 3.28 23.48 -3.58
C SER A 88 3.67 22.05 -3.20
N VAL A 89 2.87 21.11 -3.71
CA VAL A 89 3.24 19.71 -3.81
C VAL A 89 3.98 19.53 -5.12
N LEU A 90 5.31 19.60 -5.07
CA LEU A 90 6.18 19.59 -6.25
C LEU A 90 6.04 18.29 -7.04
N GLY A 91 5.94 18.44 -8.35
CA GLY A 91 6.01 17.32 -9.29
C GLY A 91 4.71 16.55 -9.50
N GLY A 92 3.56 17.11 -9.12
CA GLY A 92 2.29 16.40 -9.21
C GLY A 92 2.20 15.25 -8.21
N PHE A 93 1.01 14.69 -8.05
CA PHE A 93 0.81 13.55 -7.16
C PHE A 93 0.15 12.39 -7.88
N GLY A 94 0.69 11.18 -7.69
CA GLY A 94 0.15 9.95 -8.28
C GLY A 94 -0.67 9.12 -7.30
N GLY A 95 -0.82 9.60 -6.06
CA GLY A 95 -1.56 8.96 -5.00
C GLY A 95 -1.32 9.68 -3.68
N TYR A 96 -2.03 9.26 -2.64
CA TYR A 96 -1.95 9.87 -1.32
C TYR A 96 -2.34 8.85 -0.24
N TYR A 97 -2.11 9.21 1.00
CA TYR A 97 -2.58 8.50 2.18
C TYR A 97 -3.15 9.49 3.19
N ILE A 98 -4.33 9.21 3.73
CA ILE A 98 -4.99 10.04 4.74
C ILE A 98 -4.88 9.32 6.08
N ALA A 99 -4.07 9.86 6.99
CA ALA A 99 -4.04 9.41 8.37
C ALA A 99 -5.23 10.01 9.16
N ASP A 100 -5.44 11.30 8.98
CA ASP A 100 -6.56 12.09 9.49
C ASP A 100 -6.73 13.36 8.64
N MET A 101 -7.67 14.24 8.99
CA MET A 101 -7.96 15.47 8.23
C MET A 101 -6.84 16.53 8.31
N GLU A 102 -5.93 16.41 9.25
CA GLU A 102 -4.79 17.33 9.41
C GLU A 102 -3.48 16.75 8.85
N HIS A 103 -3.45 15.43 8.56
CA HIS A 103 -2.25 14.72 8.11
C HIS A 103 -2.55 13.87 6.89
N ILE A 104 -2.42 14.50 5.73
CA ILE A 104 -2.55 13.86 4.43
C ILE A 104 -1.16 13.79 3.81
N TYR A 105 -0.67 12.58 3.56
CA TYR A 105 0.67 12.30 3.04
C TYR A 105 0.62 12.15 1.53
N ILE A 106 1.33 13.00 0.83
CA ILE A 106 1.35 13.07 -0.63
C ILE A 106 2.79 12.86 -1.12
N PRO A 107 3.13 11.65 -1.56
CA PRO A 107 4.41 11.41 -2.20
C PRO A 107 4.51 12.10 -3.55
N SER A 108 5.66 12.71 -3.82
CA SER A 108 5.95 13.25 -5.14
C SER A 108 6.23 12.14 -6.15
N MET A 109 5.76 12.29 -7.37
CA MET A 109 6.04 11.36 -8.47
C MET A 109 7.48 11.43 -8.98
N TYR A 110 8.18 12.54 -8.76
CA TYR A 110 9.48 12.82 -9.39
C TYR A 110 10.64 12.91 -8.44
N VAL A 111 10.38 13.20 -7.17
CA VAL A 111 11.41 13.34 -6.15
C VAL A 111 11.06 12.48 -4.94
N SER A 112 12.06 11.91 -4.28
CA SER A 112 11.86 11.07 -3.10
C SER A 112 11.51 11.93 -1.87
N LYS A 113 10.35 12.61 -1.95
CA LYS A 113 9.79 13.45 -0.89
C LYS A 113 8.33 13.15 -0.66
N ILE A 114 7.89 13.28 0.59
CA ILE A 114 6.49 13.23 0.98
C ILE A 114 6.10 14.60 1.53
N PHE A 115 5.02 15.15 1.02
CA PHE A 115 4.42 16.39 1.53
C PHE A 115 3.30 16.01 2.49
N VAL A 116 3.34 16.53 3.70
CA VAL A 116 2.25 16.39 4.67
C VAL A 116 1.42 17.65 4.60
N VAL A 117 0.15 17.50 4.21
CA VAL A 117 -0.77 18.62 4.04
C VAL A 117 -2.01 18.44 4.91
N ASP A 118 -2.67 19.54 5.24
CA ASP A 118 -3.99 19.52 5.86
C ASP A 118 -5.10 19.61 4.79
N THR A 119 -6.36 19.50 5.23
CA THR A 119 -7.51 19.64 4.32
C THR A 119 -7.74 21.04 3.77
N ALA A 120 -6.97 22.03 4.18
CA ALA A 120 -6.93 23.34 3.55
C ALA A 120 -5.90 23.41 2.40
N GLY A 121 -5.14 22.34 2.17
CA GLY A 121 -4.09 22.28 1.15
C GLY A 121 -2.79 22.93 1.59
N VAL A 122 -2.63 23.21 2.89
CA VAL A 122 -1.41 23.83 3.41
C VAL A 122 -0.37 22.76 3.68
N VAL A 123 0.82 22.92 3.09
CA VAL A 123 1.97 22.04 3.36
C VAL A 123 2.51 22.34 4.75
N LYS A 124 2.31 21.41 5.68
CA LYS A 124 2.80 21.51 7.06
C LYS A 124 4.22 21.00 7.21
N ARG A 125 4.59 19.98 6.41
CA ARG A 125 5.89 19.32 6.52
C ARG A 125 6.31 18.75 5.17
N LYS A 126 7.63 18.71 4.96
CA LYS A 126 8.27 18.01 3.82
C LYS A 126 9.23 16.99 4.40
N ILE A 127 9.05 15.73 4.05
CA ILE A 127 9.87 14.61 4.49
C ILE A 127 10.71 14.16 3.30
N ASP A 128 12.02 14.23 3.40
CA ASP A 128 12.96 13.75 2.39
C ASP A 128 13.38 12.32 2.75
N TYR A 129 13.18 11.39 1.83
CA TYR A 129 13.59 9.99 1.98
C TYR A 129 14.49 9.53 0.83
N SER A 130 15.18 10.46 0.19
CA SER A 130 16.02 10.19 -1.00
C SER A 130 17.15 9.19 -0.74
N THR A 131 17.61 9.09 0.50
CA THR A 131 18.76 8.27 0.86
C THR A 131 18.54 7.63 2.23
N THR A 132 18.86 6.35 2.35
CA THR A 132 18.85 5.62 3.62
C THR A 132 20.04 6.00 4.51
N LYS A 133 19.99 5.62 5.80
CA LYS A 133 21.11 5.83 6.76
C LYS A 133 22.43 5.24 6.28
N ASP A 134 22.40 4.15 5.53
CA ASP A 134 23.58 3.47 4.96
C ASP A 134 23.97 3.98 3.57
N GLY A 135 23.33 5.04 3.06
CA GLY A 135 23.69 5.71 1.81
C GLY A 135 23.01 5.13 0.55
N GLN A 136 22.09 4.20 0.68
CA GLN A 136 21.36 3.68 -0.46
C GLN A 136 20.39 4.73 -1.01
N GLN A 137 20.44 4.99 -2.33
CA GLN A 137 19.50 5.88 -3.00
C GLN A 137 18.13 5.23 -3.14
N LEU A 138 17.10 5.94 -2.74
CA LEU A 138 15.71 5.54 -2.82
C LEU A 138 15.00 6.25 -3.97
N LYS A 139 13.96 5.60 -4.49
CA LYS A 139 13.18 6.12 -5.62
C LYS A 139 11.84 6.69 -5.15
N PRO A 140 11.28 7.65 -5.89
CA PRO A 140 9.88 8.05 -5.71
C PRO A 140 8.96 6.84 -5.82
N PHE A 141 7.87 6.86 -5.08
CA PHE A 141 6.82 5.85 -5.16
C PHE A 141 5.45 6.50 -5.27
N MET A 142 4.49 5.74 -5.77
CA MET A 142 3.08 6.14 -5.85
C MET A 142 2.26 5.16 -5.02
N PRO A 143 1.60 5.61 -3.95
CA PRO A 143 0.67 4.75 -3.23
C PRO A 143 -0.56 4.46 -4.09
N SER A 144 -1.04 3.24 -3.99
CA SER A 144 -2.24 2.77 -4.67
C SER A 144 -3.11 1.96 -3.71
N ASP A 145 -4.29 1.55 -4.15
CA ASP A 145 -5.14 0.60 -3.44
C ASP A 145 -4.44 -0.74 -3.14
N LYS A 146 -3.50 -1.14 -4.00
CA LYS A 146 -2.70 -2.37 -3.85
C LYS A 146 -1.43 -2.18 -3.01
N SER A 147 -0.93 -0.96 -2.88
CA SER A 147 0.38 -0.67 -2.31
C SER A 147 0.35 0.64 -1.53
N GLN A 148 -0.35 0.62 -0.40
CA GLN A 148 -0.55 1.81 0.44
C GLN A 148 0.64 2.08 1.36
N ILE A 149 0.71 3.30 1.86
CA ILE A 149 1.54 3.66 3.01
C ILE A 149 0.94 3.01 4.26
N VAL A 150 1.79 2.53 5.16
CA VAL A 150 1.36 1.97 6.45
C VAL A 150 2.10 2.68 7.57
N PHE A 151 1.36 3.11 8.59
CA PHE A 151 1.90 3.62 9.84
C PHE A 151 1.89 2.54 10.92
N ILE A 152 3.00 2.40 11.64
CA ILE A 152 3.11 1.57 12.85
C ILE A 152 3.86 2.41 13.89
N GLY A 153 3.14 2.95 14.86
CA GLY A 153 3.70 3.95 15.76
C GLY A 153 4.09 5.21 15.00
N ASP A 154 5.33 5.65 15.15
CA ASP A 154 5.89 6.83 14.47
C ASP A 154 6.58 6.48 13.14
N ASP A 155 6.63 5.20 12.82
CA ASP A 155 7.28 4.69 11.62
C ASP A 155 6.33 4.64 10.43
N LEU A 156 6.81 5.16 9.30
CA LEU A 156 6.10 5.17 8.03
C LEU A 156 6.72 4.14 7.09
N TYR A 157 5.96 3.09 6.80
CA TYR A 157 6.35 2.03 5.86
C TYR A 157 5.93 2.40 4.45
N ILE A 158 6.90 2.66 3.60
CA ILE A 158 6.68 3.08 2.22
C ILE A 158 7.11 1.99 1.23
N PRO A 159 6.30 1.69 0.21
CA PRO A 159 6.70 0.74 -0.82
C PRO A 159 7.84 1.30 -1.66
N GLN A 160 8.68 0.41 -2.19
CA GLN A 160 9.65 0.75 -3.20
C GLN A 160 9.29 0.03 -4.50
N THR A 161 9.17 0.77 -5.57
CA THR A 161 8.94 0.22 -6.89
C THR A 161 10.27 0.03 -7.62
N VAL A 162 10.38 -1.04 -8.36
CA VAL A 162 11.57 -1.34 -9.15
C VAL A 162 11.19 -1.22 -10.62
N ASN A 163 11.54 -0.09 -11.24
CA ASN A 163 11.40 0.11 -12.70
C ASN A 163 12.49 -0.64 -13.48
N LEU A 164 12.68 -1.91 -13.16
CA LEU A 164 13.65 -2.77 -13.81
C LEU A 164 12.92 -3.83 -14.63
N ARG A 165 13.50 -4.23 -15.73
CA ARG A 165 12.98 -5.36 -16.51
C ARG A 165 13.08 -6.62 -15.66
N LEU A 166 12.05 -7.46 -15.70
CA LEU A 166 12.11 -8.81 -15.15
C LEU A 166 13.35 -9.51 -15.69
N GLY A 167 14.11 -10.16 -14.79
CA GLY A 167 15.40 -10.77 -15.13
C GLY A 167 16.63 -9.89 -14.88
N ASP A 168 16.45 -8.62 -14.55
CA ASP A 168 17.58 -7.78 -14.12
C ASP A 168 18.04 -8.18 -12.71
N LYS A 169 19.32 -8.54 -12.58
CA LYS A 169 19.93 -8.89 -11.29
C LYS A 169 19.85 -7.78 -10.24
N ALA A 170 19.62 -6.55 -10.64
CA ALA A 170 19.43 -5.43 -9.73
C ALA A 170 18.14 -5.59 -8.90
N ILE A 171 17.14 -6.34 -9.38
CA ILE A 171 15.92 -6.65 -8.62
C ILE A 171 16.26 -7.41 -7.33
N GLU A 172 17.19 -8.35 -7.38
CA GLU A 172 17.60 -9.14 -6.19
C GLU A 172 18.10 -8.29 -5.04
N ARG A 173 18.66 -7.13 -5.33
CA ARG A 173 19.25 -6.21 -4.36
C ARG A 173 18.32 -5.08 -3.95
N SER A 174 17.26 -4.86 -4.72
CA SER A 174 16.34 -3.76 -4.47
C SER A 174 15.43 -4.07 -3.28
N PRO A 175 15.31 -3.17 -2.30
CA PRO A 175 14.34 -3.33 -1.23
C PRO A 175 12.94 -3.21 -1.82
N ILE A 176 11.99 -3.97 -1.29
CA ILE A 176 10.58 -3.81 -1.63
C ILE A 176 9.89 -2.80 -0.72
N LYS A 177 10.47 -2.51 0.43
CA LYS A 177 9.92 -1.57 1.40
C LYS A 177 11.02 -0.85 2.17
N VAL A 178 10.71 0.35 2.55
CA VAL A 178 11.55 1.21 3.39
C VAL A 178 10.73 1.65 4.60
N VAL A 179 11.33 1.67 5.75
CA VAL A 179 10.79 2.32 6.94
C VAL A 179 11.41 3.72 7.06
N LEU A 180 10.56 4.69 7.33
CA LEU A 180 10.92 6.07 7.56
C LEU A 180 10.49 6.46 8.96
N ASP A 181 11.46 6.71 9.83
CA ASP A 181 11.22 7.35 11.12
C ASP A 181 10.80 8.80 10.88
N THR A 182 9.57 9.13 11.21
CA THR A 182 9.02 10.46 10.93
C THR A 182 9.50 11.51 11.93
N ILE A 183 10.04 11.13 13.08
CA ILE A 183 10.59 12.04 14.08
C ILE A 183 12.02 12.43 13.71
N GLU A 184 12.87 11.43 13.51
CA GLU A 184 14.29 11.63 13.20
C GLU A 184 14.57 11.99 11.73
N ASN A 185 13.56 11.85 10.86
CA ASN A 185 13.71 12.01 9.40
C ASN A 185 14.75 11.09 8.78
N THR A 186 14.82 9.87 9.26
CA THR A 186 15.79 8.88 8.77
C THR A 186 15.08 7.72 8.13
N SER A 187 15.65 7.16 7.07
CA SER A 187 15.07 6.02 6.37
C SER A 187 16.01 4.82 6.37
N GLU A 188 15.43 3.64 6.41
CA GLU A 188 16.12 2.37 6.39
C GLU A 188 15.45 1.40 5.42
N ALA A 189 16.25 0.74 4.58
CA ALA A 189 15.75 -0.29 3.67
C ALA A 189 15.53 -1.60 4.42
N LEU A 190 14.29 -2.09 4.41
CA LEU A 190 13.95 -3.36 5.07
C LEU A 190 14.59 -4.54 4.33
N PRO A 191 14.92 -5.64 5.04
CA PRO A 191 15.73 -6.72 4.48
C PRO A 191 15.03 -7.57 3.43
N MET A 192 13.69 -7.60 3.41
CA MET A 192 12.95 -8.39 2.42
C MET A 192 13.23 -7.93 1.00
N ARG A 193 13.42 -8.88 0.09
CA ARG A 193 13.68 -8.66 -1.34
C ARG A 193 12.64 -9.38 -2.19
N PHE A 194 12.64 -9.11 -3.48
CA PHE A 194 11.77 -9.81 -4.42
C PHE A 194 12.07 -11.32 -4.41
N PRO A 195 11.05 -12.17 -4.55
CA PRO A 195 11.24 -13.60 -4.63
C PRO A 195 12.15 -13.99 -5.81
N PRO A 196 12.98 -15.04 -5.67
CA PRO A 196 13.86 -15.48 -6.75
C PRO A 196 13.16 -15.82 -8.06
N LEU A 197 11.90 -16.22 -8.00
CA LEU A 197 11.08 -16.55 -9.18
C LEU A 197 10.96 -15.36 -10.14
N ILE A 198 10.83 -14.14 -9.59
CA ILE A 198 10.72 -12.91 -10.38
C ILE A 198 12.02 -12.59 -11.10
N ASN A 199 13.15 -12.98 -10.51
CA ASN A 199 14.48 -12.68 -11.02
C ASN A 199 14.88 -13.53 -12.23
N TYR A 200 14.31 -14.74 -12.38
CA TYR A 200 14.80 -15.75 -13.34
C TYR A 200 13.81 -16.09 -14.44
N LYS A 201 12.54 -15.73 -14.33
CA LYS A 201 11.56 -15.99 -15.39
C LYS A 201 11.39 -14.77 -16.27
N ASP A 202 11.67 -14.98 -17.55
CA ASP A 202 11.20 -14.09 -18.60
C ASP A 202 9.72 -14.41 -18.86
N PHE A 203 8.83 -13.56 -18.36
CA PHE A 203 7.39 -13.67 -18.57
C PHE A 203 6.97 -13.17 -19.96
N GLY A 204 7.90 -13.11 -20.89
CA GLY A 204 7.69 -12.67 -22.27
C GLY A 204 7.91 -11.18 -22.48
N THR A 205 7.83 -10.78 -23.75
CA THR A 205 8.06 -9.41 -24.21
C THR A 205 6.94 -8.43 -23.87
N VAL A 206 6.06 -8.76 -22.94
CA VAL A 206 5.07 -7.81 -22.44
C VAL A 206 5.84 -6.80 -21.60
N GLY A 207 6.34 -5.85 -22.34
CA GLY A 207 7.38 -4.94 -21.95
C GLY A 207 7.13 -4.23 -20.65
N ALA A 208 8.22 -3.89 -20.03
CA ALA A 208 8.36 -2.79 -19.07
C ALA A 208 7.35 -2.75 -17.89
N PHE A 209 6.64 -3.81 -17.58
CA PHE A 209 5.98 -3.94 -16.29
C PHE A 209 7.09 -4.24 -15.28
N GLY A 210 7.32 -3.30 -14.39
CA GLY A 210 8.17 -3.53 -13.23
C GLY A 210 7.69 -4.75 -12.47
N ALA A 211 8.51 -5.32 -11.62
CA ALA A 211 8.09 -6.34 -10.70
C ALA A 211 7.00 -5.75 -9.78
N GLU A 212 5.74 -6.04 -10.10
CA GLU A 212 4.60 -5.52 -9.36
C GLU A 212 4.27 -6.46 -8.21
N TYR A 213 3.81 -5.87 -7.13
CA TYR A 213 3.32 -6.59 -5.97
C TYR A 213 2.23 -5.80 -5.28
N SER A 214 1.35 -6.53 -4.63
CA SER A 214 0.34 -5.98 -3.73
C SER A 214 0.69 -6.35 -2.31
N PHE A 215 0.30 -5.53 -1.35
CA PHE A 215 0.41 -5.90 0.05
C PHE A 215 -0.69 -5.27 0.88
N CYS A 216 -0.95 -5.88 2.04
CA CYS A 216 -1.74 -5.30 3.11
C CYS A 216 -1.03 -5.50 4.46
N TYR A 217 -1.46 -4.74 5.44
CA TYR A 217 -1.06 -4.90 6.84
C TYR A 217 -2.29 -5.22 7.67
N ASP A 218 -2.29 -6.37 8.35
CA ASP A 218 -3.44 -6.87 9.11
C ASP A 218 -3.49 -6.38 10.57
N GLY A 219 -2.61 -5.45 10.94
CA GLY A 219 -2.41 -4.96 12.31
C GLY A 219 -1.28 -5.69 13.05
N ASN A 220 -0.77 -6.79 12.51
CA ASN A 220 0.30 -7.58 13.10
C ASN A 220 1.39 -7.95 12.07
N ARG A 221 0.99 -8.24 10.84
CA ARG A 221 1.88 -8.72 9.78
C ARG A 221 1.62 -8.01 8.46
N PHE A 222 2.68 -7.90 7.67
CA PHE A 222 2.57 -7.59 6.25
C PHE A 222 2.33 -8.88 5.46
N ILE A 223 1.40 -8.83 4.54
CA ILE A 223 1.04 -9.93 3.64
C ILE A 223 1.27 -9.42 2.22
N TYR A 224 2.17 -10.05 1.50
CA TYR A 224 2.54 -9.69 0.13
C TYR A 224 2.03 -10.73 -0.86
N SER A 225 1.60 -10.26 -2.02
CA SER A 225 1.33 -11.06 -3.22
C SER A 225 2.13 -10.47 -4.37
N PHE A 226 2.89 -11.30 -5.07
CA PHE A 226 3.67 -10.89 -6.24
C PHE A 226 2.95 -11.39 -7.49
N ASP A 227 2.81 -10.54 -8.50
CA ASP A 227 2.07 -10.88 -9.73
C ASP A 227 2.65 -12.11 -10.46
N ALA A 228 3.93 -12.39 -10.24
CA ALA A 228 4.64 -13.51 -10.85
C ALA A 228 4.69 -14.78 -9.97
N ASP A 229 4.04 -14.80 -8.81
CA ASP A 229 4.06 -15.95 -7.89
C ASP A 229 2.65 -16.21 -7.31
N GLU A 230 2.27 -17.48 -7.26
CA GLU A 230 0.98 -17.92 -6.71
C GLU A 230 0.94 -17.96 -5.17
N ASP A 231 2.08 -17.74 -4.53
CA ASP A 231 2.20 -17.82 -3.08
C ASP A 231 2.08 -16.46 -2.39
N LEU A 232 1.61 -16.49 -1.15
CA LEU A 232 1.60 -15.33 -0.26
C LEU A 232 2.86 -15.34 0.62
N TYR A 233 3.36 -14.14 0.89
CA TYR A 233 4.55 -13.93 1.71
C TYR A 233 4.18 -13.11 2.94
N LEU A 234 4.33 -13.70 4.11
CA LEU A 234 3.95 -13.10 5.39
C LEU A 234 5.20 -12.73 6.18
N THR A 235 5.22 -11.53 6.72
CA THR A 235 6.35 -11.06 7.52
C THR A 235 5.91 -10.06 8.60
N THR A 236 6.72 -9.89 9.63
CA THR A 236 6.52 -8.85 10.65
C THR A 236 6.95 -7.48 10.12
N SER A 237 6.81 -6.43 10.93
CA SER A 237 7.27 -5.08 10.59
C SER A 237 8.77 -5.02 10.30
N ALA A 238 9.60 -5.85 10.93
CA ALA A 238 11.04 -5.92 10.68
C ALA A 238 11.42 -6.52 9.33
N HIS A 239 10.53 -7.28 8.67
CA HIS A 239 10.78 -7.94 7.39
C HIS A 239 12.00 -8.89 7.35
N GLU A 240 12.46 -9.35 8.51
CA GLU A 240 13.63 -10.23 8.62
C GLU A 240 13.32 -11.69 8.28
N LYS A 241 12.14 -12.14 8.70
CA LYS A 241 11.69 -13.53 8.49
C LYS A 241 10.44 -13.52 7.64
N VAL A 242 10.48 -14.24 6.54
CA VAL A 242 9.39 -14.34 5.59
C VAL A 242 8.86 -15.77 5.58
N GLU A 243 7.58 -15.91 5.93
CA GLU A 243 6.85 -17.17 5.81
C GLU A 243 6.15 -17.21 4.45
N LYS A 244 6.37 -18.27 3.67
CA LYS A 244 5.72 -18.48 2.39
C LYS A 244 4.51 -19.41 2.56
N LYS A 245 3.34 -19.02 2.09
CA LYS A 245 2.11 -19.80 2.12
C LYS A 245 1.52 -19.94 0.74
N LYS A 246 1.14 -21.13 0.35
CA LYS A 246 0.36 -21.36 -0.85
C LYS A 246 -1.00 -20.70 -0.73
N ALA A 247 -1.35 -19.85 -1.71
CA ALA A 247 -2.72 -19.43 -1.86
C ALA A 247 -3.55 -20.66 -2.22
N LYS A 248 -4.53 -21.02 -1.40
CA LYS A 248 -5.49 -22.09 -1.75
C LYS A 248 -6.46 -21.50 -2.76
N SER A 249 -6.44 -22.06 -3.98
CA SER A 249 -7.50 -21.85 -4.97
C SER A 249 -8.80 -22.54 -4.53
#